data_c28e10829c7b228b36d8c0a0a9e91a80
#
_entry.id   c28e10829c7b228b36d8c0a0a9e91a80
#
_cell.length_a   1.000
_cell.length_b   1.000
_cell.length_c   1.000
_cell.angle_alpha   90.00
_cell.angle_beta   90.00
_cell.angle_gamma   90.00
#
_symmetry.space_group_name_H-M   'P 1'
#
loop_
_entity.id
_entity.type
_entity.pdbx_description
1 polymer ?
#
loop_
_entity_poly.entity_id
_entity_poly.type
_entity_poly.pdbx_seq_one_letter_code
_entity_poly.pdbx_strand_id
1 'polypeptide(L)'
;MMRLMQYDVEIKYRRGPEMYLADTLSRAYLPHEHHPQKADQEVERIHLVNFLSVSEPQIQEIREETSRDAILQSLKAVILNGWPSQKESSPTELYHYFNIRDELAAQDGVIFKGPKCIIPTSLRPKIKEKLHRSHIGIQGFLRRAREVVYWPNMNRELEDFISKCETCNTFQPAQPKEPLICHGIPQRPWEKICCDIFTFDNRDYLCTVDYFSDYFEIDELHKAKTGAAVIGKLKKRFATHGIPDTFHSDNGPPFNSNEFSAFASMYEFEHITSSPEYPQSNGKVENAVKTSKNLMKKAATTNSDYQLALIDWRNTPTEGMKSSPAQRMFGRRTRTLLPTSKKLLEPQLVRDVRERKLQRKEVQTRYFNRNVKELPSLTEGDVVRMKPHASDRKQRWTKAEVKQQVDVRSYAVVTEDGRLFRRNRRRLRQSKEPFVSKDAESPVTNCPPTEVYTESSVPSVQNSTGDPMPLRSKQTGQGLPIIRPASSSAECQKNSAVTRSGRSVRPPSYLKDYVQT
;
A
#
# COMPACT_ATOMS: atom_id res chain seq x y z
N MET A 1 -36.19 -28.81 -9.54
CA MET A 1 -35.78 -27.86 -8.47
C MET A 1 -36.66 -26.62 -8.41
N MET A 2 -37.06 -26.00 -9.52
CA MET A 2 -37.84 -24.73 -9.53
C MET A 2 -39.23 -24.80 -8.85
N ARG A 3 -39.90 -25.95 -8.80
CA ARG A 3 -41.20 -26.10 -8.07
C ARG A 3 -41.08 -26.03 -6.53
N LEU A 4 -39.86 -26.22 -5.98
CA LEU A 4 -39.65 -26.14 -4.53
C LEU A 4 -39.36 -24.71 -4.04
N MET A 5 -39.05 -23.76 -4.95
CA MET A 5 -38.78 -22.36 -4.59
C MET A 5 -40.04 -21.57 -4.18
N GLN A 6 -41.21 -22.14 -4.36
CA GLN A 6 -42.48 -21.54 -3.88
C GLN A 6 -42.80 -21.89 -2.42
N TYR A 7 -42.00 -22.74 -1.80
CA TYR A 7 -42.22 -23.22 -0.43
C TYR A 7 -40.96 -22.93 0.39
N ASP A 8 -41.16 -22.53 1.62
CA ASP A 8 -40.06 -22.38 2.59
C ASP A 8 -39.66 -23.79 3.08
N VAL A 9 -38.70 -24.41 2.41
CA VAL A 9 -38.29 -25.80 2.66
C VAL A 9 -36.90 -25.87 3.26
N GLU A 10 -36.78 -26.51 4.39
CA GLU A 10 -35.51 -26.87 5.01
C GLU A 10 -35.03 -28.23 4.46
N ILE A 11 -33.88 -28.25 3.77
CA ILE A 11 -33.28 -29.45 3.21
C ILE A 11 -32.36 -30.08 4.25
N LYS A 12 -32.71 -31.28 4.76
CA LYS A 12 -31.87 -32.06 5.66
C LYS A 12 -31.29 -33.27 4.94
N TYR A 13 -29.97 -33.43 5.03
CA TYR A 13 -29.31 -34.64 4.51
C TYR A 13 -29.68 -35.86 5.39
N ARG A 14 -30.13 -36.95 4.76
CA ARG A 14 -30.26 -38.29 5.38
C ARG A 14 -29.47 -39.29 4.54
N ARG A 15 -28.87 -40.28 5.22
CA ARG A 15 -28.17 -41.38 4.53
C ARG A 15 -29.16 -42.26 3.75
N GLY A 16 -28.77 -42.71 2.55
CA GLY A 16 -29.63 -43.52 1.67
C GLY A 16 -30.35 -44.68 2.38
N PRO A 17 -29.70 -45.47 3.28
CA PRO A 17 -30.36 -46.53 4.04
C PRO A 17 -31.47 -46.08 4.99
N GLU A 18 -31.54 -44.81 5.33
CA GLU A 18 -32.54 -44.21 6.22
C GLU A 18 -33.72 -43.58 5.45
N MET A 19 -33.69 -43.63 4.11
CA MET A 19 -34.68 -43.02 3.22
C MET A 19 -35.59 -44.06 2.56
N TYR A 20 -36.11 -44.99 3.36
CA TYR A 20 -36.88 -46.15 2.89
C TYR A 20 -38.02 -45.78 1.93
N LEU A 21 -38.79 -44.74 2.23
CA LEU A 21 -39.92 -44.32 1.41
C LEU A 21 -39.48 -43.78 0.03
N ALA A 22 -38.42 -42.91 0.02
CA ALA A 22 -37.92 -42.34 -1.20
C ALA A 22 -37.23 -43.39 -2.08
N ASP A 23 -36.49 -44.33 -1.48
CA ASP A 23 -35.83 -45.43 -2.20
C ASP A 23 -36.86 -46.41 -2.77
N THR A 24 -37.91 -46.75 -1.99
CA THR A 24 -39.03 -47.60 -2.45
C THR A 24 -39.80 -46.94 -3.59
N LEU A 25 -40.11 -45.65 -3.48
CA LEU A 25 -40.82 -44.91 -4.54
C LEU A 25 -39.96 -44.72 -5.80
N SER A 26 -38.64 -44.58 -5.68
CA SER A 26 -37.75 -44.50 -6.82
C SER A 26 -37.62 -45.83 -7.58
N ARG A 27 -37.86 -46.95 -6.92
CA ARG A 27 -37.82 -48.33 -7.48
C ARG A 27 -39.20 -48.90 -7.82
N ALA A 28 -40.27 -48.27 -7.33
CA ALA A 28 -41.63 -48.67 -7.66
C ALA A 28 -41.96 -48.30 -9.09
N TYR A 29 -41.77 -49.27 -9.99
CA TYR A 29 -42.17 -49.17 -11.37
C TYR A 29 -43.70 -49.27 -11.45
N LEU A 30 -44.36 -48.16 -11.78
CA LEU A 30 -45.77 -48.22 -12.17
C LEU A 30 -45.81 -48.82 -13.58
N PRO A 31 -46.56 -49.92 -13.81
CA PRO A 31 -46.76 -50.43 -15.17
C PRO A 31 -47.34 -49.30 -16.02
N HIS A 32 -46.68 -48.95 -17.07
CA HIS A 32 -47.19 -47.98 -18.05
C HIS A 32 -48.45 -48.52 -18.70
N GLU A 33 -49.61 -47.99 -18.34
CA GLU A 33 -50.72 -47.96 -19.28
C GLU A 33 -50.34 -47.03 -20.40
N HIS A 34 -50.12 -47.63 -21.59
CA HIS A 34 -49.90 -46.91 -22.82
C HIS A 34 -51.13 -46.07 -23.18
N HIS A 35 -51.16 -44.81 -22.79
CA HIS A 35 -51.92 -43.78 -23.45
C HIS A 35 -50.93 -42.89 -24.23
N PRO A 36 -50.77 -43.15 -25.54
CA PRO A 36 -49.88 -42.34 -26.34
C PRO A 36 -50.61 -41.08 -26.83
N GLN A 37 -50.74 -40.05 -26.06
CA GLN A 37 -51.11 -38.72 -26.62
C GLN A 37 -51.19 -37.55 -25.61
N LYS A 38 -50.86 -37.70 -24.33
CA LYS A 38 -50.92 -36.53 -23.42
C LYS A 38 -49.67 -36.27 -22.57
N ALA A 39 -48.64 -37.12 -22.63
CA ALA A 39 -47.40 -36.91 -21.86
C ALA A 39 -46.38 -35.94 -22.51
N ASP A 40 -46.57 -35.62 -23.79
CA ASP A 40 -45.62 -34.74 -24.52
C ASP A 40 -45.96 -33.25 -24.45
N GLN A 41 -46.99 -32.83 -23.75
CA GLN A 41 -47.43 -31.42 -23.74
C GLN A 41 -47.08 -30.61 -22.46
N GLU A 42 -46.43 -31.16 -21.45
CA GLU A 42 -46.10 -30.41 -20.24
C GLU A 42 -44.61 -30.43 -19.83
N VAL A 43 -43.69 -30.67 -20.74
CA VAL A 43 -42.34 -30.16 -20.54
C VAL A 43 -42.40 -28.71 -21.00
N GLU A 44 -42.73 -27.82 -20.09
CA GLU A 44 -42.56 -26.38 -20.27
C GLU A 44 -41.12 -26.17 -20.65
N ARG A 45 -40.84 -26.03 -21.95
CA ARG A 45 -39.52 -25.74 -22.49
C ARG A 45 -39.13 -24.41 -21.88
N ILE A 46 -38.23 -24.43 -20.88
CA ILE A 46 -37.68 -23.22 -20.29
C ILE A 46 -36.97 -22.49 -21.42
N HIS A 47 -37.60 -21.47 -21.96
CA HIS A 47 -37.01 -20.63 -23.00
C HIS A 47 -35.93 -19.73 -22.35
N LEU A 48 -34.66 -20.20 -22.29
CA LEU A 48 -33.52 -19.46 -21.73
C LEU A 48 -33.37 -18.08 -22.35
N VAL A 49 -33.72 -17.93 -23.62
CA VAL A 49 -33.67 -16.62 -24.32
C VAL A 49 -34.63 -15.62 -23.68
N ASN A 50 -35.82 -16.06 -23.25
CA ASN A 50 -36.82 -15.18 -22.60
C ASN A 50 -36.39 -14.72 -21.20
N PHE A 51 -35.39 -15.36 -20.60
CA PHE A 51 -34.79 -14.92 -19.31
C PHE A 51 -33.63 -13.96 -19.49
N LEU A 52 -33.16 -13.70 -20.73
CA LEU A 52 -32.16 -12.69 -20.97
C LEU A 52 -32.80 -11.30 -20.85
N SER A 53 -32.49 -10.57 -19.79
CA SER A 53 -32.93 -9.18 -19.59
C SER A 53 -32.14 -8.20 -20.50
N VAL A 54 -32.20 -8.42 -21.79
CA VAL A 54 -31.57 -7.57 -22.83
C VAL A 54 -32.59 -7.22 -23.89
N SER A 55 -32.37 -6.14 -24.64
CA SER A 55 -33.26 -5.71 -25.71
C SER A 55 -33.22 -6.68 -26.87
N GLU A 56 -34.36 -6.84 -27.60
CA GLU A 56 -34.45 -7.72 -28.75
C GLU A 56 -33.38 -7.45 -29.81
N PRO A 57 -33.01 -6.19 -30.14
CA PRO A 57 -31.88 -5.94 -31.04
C PRO A 57 -30.55 -6.51 -30.57
N GLN A 58 -30.30 -6.59 -29.25
CA GLN A 58 -29.09 -7.20 -28.73
C GLN A 58 -29.10 -8.72 -28.81
N ILE A 59 -30.26 -9.34 -28.60
CA ILE A 59 -30.43 -10.78 -28.79
C ILE A 59 -30.21 -11.12 -30.28
N GLN A 60 -30.77 -10.33 -31.17
CA GLN A 60 -30.62 -10.52 -32.61
C GLN A 60 -29.16 -10.38 -33.06
N GLU A 61 -28.43 -9.38 -32.53
CA GLU A 61 -26.99 -9.22 -32.74
C GLU A 61 -26.20 -10.47 -32.30
N ILE A 62 -26.52 -11.03 -31.11
CA ILE A 62 -25.88 -12.25 -30.63
C ILE A 62 -26.19 -13.44 -31.54
N ARG A 63 -27.43 -13.59 -32.02
CA ARG A 63 -27.83 -14.66 -32.93
C ARG A 63 -27.05 -14.60 -34.27
N GLU A 64 -26.99 -13.41 -34.86
CA GLU A 64 -26.28 -13.17 -36.12
C GLU A 64 -24.79 -13.46 -36.00
N GLU A 65 -24.14 -12.91 -34.99
CA GLU A 65 -22.72 -13.14 -34.74
C GLU A 65 -22.42 -14.59 -34.33
N THR A 66 -23.32 -15.25 -33.59
CA THR A 66 -23.22 -16.69 -33.31
C THR A 66 -23.30 -17.50 -34.61
N SER A 67 -24.15 -17.10 -35.56
CA SER A 67 -24.28 -17.80 -36.84
C SER A 67 -23.04 -17.66 -37.74
N ARG A 68 -22.28 -16.59 -37.59
CA ARG A 68 -21.02 -16.30 -38.31
C ARG A 68 -19.78 -16.91 -37.66
N ASP A 69 -19.83 -17.24 -36.37
CA ASP A 69 -18.71 -17.82 -35.61
C ASP A 69 -18.59 -19.32 -35.89
N ALA A 70 -17.59 -19.74 -36.67
CA ALA A 70 -17.39 -21.13 -37.07
C ALA A 70 -17.26 -22.10 -35.88
N ILE A 71 -16.57 -21.67 -34.79
CA ILE A 71 -16.39 -22.49 -33.60
C ILE A 71 -17.73 -22.69 -32.89
N LEU A 72 -18.56 -21.65 -32.80
CA LEU A 72 -19.87 -21.74 -32.17
C LEU A 72 -20.85 -22.52 -33.02
N GLN A 73 -20.74 -22.50 -34.35
CA GLN A 73 -21.54 -23.36 -35.24
C GLN A 73 -21.16 -24.84 -35.08
N SER A 74 -19.87 -25.16 -35.02
CA SER A 74 -19.39 -26.52 -34.67
C SER A 74 -19.87 -26.96 -33.30
N LEU A 75 -19.81 -26.07 -32.30
CA LEU A 75 -20.31 -26.32 -30.94
C LEU A 75 -21.82 -26.61 -30.94
N LYS A 76 -22.60 -25.80 -31.66
CA LYS A 76 -24.05 -25.97 -31.84
C LYS A 76 -24.38 -27.32 -32.47
N ALA A 77 -23.66 -27.72 -33.50
CA ALA A 77 -23.84 -29.02 -34.15
C ALA A 77 -23.60 -30.18 -33.20
N VAL A 78 -22.53 -30.12 -32.38
CA VAL A 78 -22.21 -31.16 -31.39
C VAL A 78 -23.23 -31.19 -30.24
N ILE A 79 -23.74 -30.04 -29.80
CA ILE A 79 -24.81 -29.98 -28.78
C ILE A 79 -26.09 -30.64 -29.28
N LEU A 80 -26.44 -30.43 -30.54
CA LEU A 80 -27.69 -30.97 -31.14
C LEU A 80 -27.57 -32.46 -31.52
N ASN A 81 -26.40 -32.87 -32.02
CA ASN A 81 -26.17 -34.25 -32.50
C ASN A 81 -25.64 -35.20 -31.39
N GLY A 82 -25.25 -34.64 -30.27
CA GLY A 82 -24.63 -35.40 -29.16
C GLY A 82 -23.12 -35.30 -29.13
N TRP A 83 -22.54 -35.33 -27.93
CA TRP A 83 -21.11 -35.32 -27.67
C TRP A 83 -20.52 -36.72 -27.87
N PRO A 84 -19.31 -36.84 -28.41
CA PRO A 84 -18.61 -38.10 -28.44
C PRO A 84 -18.24 -38.55 -27.04
N SER A 85 -18.07 -39.85 -26.85
CA SER A 85 -17.73 -40.43 -25.54
C SER A 85 -16.34 -40.03 -25.04
N GLN A 86 -15.41 -39.78 -25.96
CA GLN A 86 -14.03 -39.39 -25.66
C GLN A 86 -13.75 -37.99 -26.19
N LYS A 87 -12.98 -37.23 -25.40
CA LYS A 87 -12.60 -35.84 -25.73
C LYS A 87 -11.81 -35.76 -27.04
N GLU A 88 -10.95 -36.75 -27.28
CA GLU A 88 -10.05 -36.86 -28.44
C GLU A 88 -10.84 -37.05 -29.75
N SER A 89 -12.06 -37.54 -29.67
CA SER A 89 -12.96 -37.70 -30.81
C SER A 89 -13.72 -36.41 -31.15
N SER A 90 -13.60 -35.38 -30.35
CA SER A 90 -14.17 -34.06 -30.59
C SER A 90 -13.21 -33.21 -31.45
N PRO A 91 -13.69 -32.23 -32.21
CA PRO A 91 -12.84 -31.24 -32.85
C PRO A 91 -11.96 -30.53 -31.79
N THR A 92 -10.66 -30.33 -32.09
CA THR A 92 -9.70 -29.71 -31.16
C THR A 92 -10.13 -28.35 -30.63
N GLU A 93 -10.84 -27.58 -31.47
CA GLU A 93 -11.38 -26.25 -31.13
C GLU A 93 -12.44 -26.31 -30.03
N LEU A 94 -13.11 -27.46 -29.85
CA LEU A 94 -14.16 -27.68 -28.85
C LEU A 94 -13.65 -28.30 -27.54
N TYR A 95 -12.37 -28.60 -27.41
CA TYR A 95 -11.77 -29.22 -26.22
C TYR A 95 -12.03 -28.44 -24.94
N HIS A 96 -12.13 -27.11 -25.05
CA HIS A 96 -12.44 -26.27 -23.88
C HIS A 96 -13.89 -26.41 -23.40
N TYR A 97 -14.79 -26.84 -24.27
CA TYR A 97 -16.21 -27.03 -23.96
C TYR A 97 -16.54 -28.43 -23.49
N PHE A 98 -15.70 -29.43 -23.78
CA PHE A 98 -15.97 -30.83 -23.47
C PHE A 98 -16.23 -31.09 -21.97
N ASN A 99 -15.45 -30.46 -21.08
CA ASN A 99 -15.61 -30.67 -19.64
C ASN A 99 -16.89 -30.03 -19.06
N ILE A 100 -17.54 -29.17 -19.81
CA ILE A 100 -18.76 -28.45 -19.38
C ILE A 100 -19.94 -28.81 -20.28
N ARG A 101 -19.82 -29.86 -21.11
CA ARG A 101 -20.80 -30.26 -22.13
C ARG A 101 -22.21 -30.45 -21.58
N ASP A 102 -22.31 -30.98 -20.35
CA ASP A 102 -23.59 -31.27 -19.70
C ASP A 102 -24.32 -29.97 -19.23
N GLU A 103 -23.60 -28.84 -19.21
CA GLU A 103 -24.18 -27.53 -18.90
C GLU A 103 -24.53 -26.73 -20.16
N LEU A 104 -24.24 -27.25 -21.36
CA LEU A 104 -24.40 -26.52 -22.61
C LEU A 104 -25.77 -26.79 -23.23
N ALA A 105 -26.41 -25.72 -23.70
CA ALA A 105 -27.68 -25.77 -24.43
C ALA A 105 -27.65 -24.80 -25.62
N ALA A 106 -28.31 -25.16 -26.70
CA ALA A 106 -28.50 -24.28 -27.86
C ALA A 106 -29.99 -24.02 -28.04
N GLN A 107 -30.40 -22.76 -28.04
CA GLN A 107 -31.80 -22.36 -28.17
C GLN A 107 -31.91 -21.05 -28.98
N ASP A 108 -32.79 -21.02 -29.95
CA ASP A 108 -33.09 -19.86 -30.79
C ASP A 108 -31.86 -19.16 -31.38
N GLY A 109 -30.86 -19.95 -31.81
CA GLY A 109 -29.61 -19.43 -32.36
C GLY A 109 -28.57 -18.91 -31.35
N VAL A 110 -28.88 -18.95 -30.09
CA VAL A 110 -27.96 -18.58 -28.99
C VAL A 110 -27.49 -19.84 -28.25
N ILE A 111 -26.25 -19.86 -27.79
CA ILE A 111 -25.68 -20.97 -27.02
C ILE A 111 -25.51 -20.52 -25.57
N PHE A 112 -25.87 -21.40 -24.67
CA PHE A 112 -25.85 -21.14 -23.22
C PHE A 112 -24.95 -22.13 -22.49
N LYS A 113 -24.36 -21.66 -21.39
CA LYS A 113 -23.78 -22.49 -20.33
C LYS A 113 -24.59 -22.30 -19.05
N GLY A 114 -25.52 -23.22 -18.74
CA GLY A 114 -26.52 -22.97 -17.73
C GLY A 114 -27.28 -21.66 -18.04
N PRO A 115 -27.37 -20.70 -17.09
CA PRO A 115 -28.05 -19.43 -17.33
C PRO A 115 -27.20 -18.38 -18.08
N LYS A 116 -25.96 -18.70 -18.46
CA LYS A 116 -24.99 -17.74 -19.02
C LYS A 116 -24.96 -17.83 -20.53
N CYS A 117 -25.03 -16.68 -21.20
CA CYS A 117 -24.88 -16.61 -22.64
C CYS A 117 -23.42 -16.82 -23.07
N ILE A 118 -23.18 -17.71 -24.02
CA ILE A 118 -21.86 -17.84 -24.67
C ILE A 118 -21.72 -16.75 -25.71
N ILE A 119 -20.68 -15.94 -25.60
CA ILE A 119 -20.47 -14.77 -26.45
C ILE A 119 -19.55 -15.11 -27.62
N PRO A 120 -20.00 -14.88 -28.88
CA PRO A 120 -19.17 -15.05 -30.06
C PRO A 120 -17.95 -14.13 -30.02
N THR A 121 -16.87 -14.54 -30.68
CA THR A 121 -15.56 -13.87 -30.60
C THR A 121 -15.64 -12.40 -31.03
N SER A 122 -16.43 -12.08 -32.06
CA SER A 122 -16.64 -10.71 -32.57
C SER A 122 -17.25 -9.76 -31.52
N LEU A 123 -18.15 -10.25 -30.66
CA LEU A 123 -18.84 -9.41 -29.65
C LEU A 123 -18.09 -9.27 -28.32
N ARG A 124 -17.04 -10.07 -28.07
CA ARG A 124 -16.28 -10.02 -26.80
C ARG A 124 -15.72 -8.62 -26.49
N PRO A 125 -15.15 -7.84 -27.44
CA PRO A 125 -14.69 -6.48 -27.16
C PRO A 125 -15.82 -5.58 -26.63
N LYS A 126 -16.96 -5.56 -27.33
CA LYS A 126 -18.15 -4.77 -26.96
C LYS A 126 -18.72 -5.17 -25.57
N ILE A 127 -18.73 -6.46 -25.26
CA ILE A 127 -19.18 -6.96 -23.96
C ILE A 127 -18.18 -6.59 -22.85
N LYS A 128 -16.86 -6.68 -23.10
CA LYS A 128 -15.82 -6.25 -22.15
C LYS A 128 -16.00 -4.77 -21.78
N GLU A 129 -16.23 -3.89 -22.74
CA GLU A 129 -16.50 -2.47 -22.52
C GLU A 129 -17.76 -2.23 -21.67
N LYS A 130 -18.89 -2.89 -22.05
CA LYS A 130 -20.15 -2.78 -21.29
C LYS A 130 -20.00 -3.25 -19.84
N LEU A 131 -19.32 -4.36 -19.60
CA LEU A 131 -19.04 -4.89 -18.27
C LEU A 131 -18.14 -3.95 -17.46
N HIS A 132 -17.18 -3.28 -18.13
CA HIS A 132 -16.17 -2.44 -17.50
C HIS A 132 -16.61 -0.98 -17.25
N ARG A 133 -17.72 -0.57 -17.79
CA ARG A 133 -18.22 0.82 -17.74
C ARG A 133 -18.19 1.47 -16.35
N SER A 134 -18.37 0.70 -15.29
CA SER A 134 -18.42 1.20 -13.91
C SER A 134 -17.07 1.18 -13.18
N HIS A 135 -15.99 0.70 -13.79
CA HIS A 135 -14.63 0.64 -13.22
C HIS A 135 -14.55 0.06 -11.79
N ILE A 136 -15.37 -0.95 -11.49
CA ILE A 136 -15.50 -1.54 -10.14
C ILE A 136 -14.30 -2.39 -9.67
N GLY A 137 -13.20 -2.35 -10.42
CA GLY A 137 -12.00 -3.14 -10.17
C GLY A 137 -12.11 -4.60 -10.64
N ILE A 138 -10.95 -5.29 -10.69
CA ILE A 138 -10.82 -6.64 -11.29
C ILE A 138 -11.80 -7.64 -10.68
N GLN A 139 -11.87 -7.74 -9.36
CA GLN A 139 -12.71 -8.77 -8.71
C GLN A 139 -14.21 -8.53 -8.89
N GLY A 140 -14.64 -7.27 -8.85
CA GLY A 140 -16.04 -6.91 -9.13
C GLY A 140 -16.43 -7.21 -10.57
N PHE A 141 -15.55 -6.87 -11.51
CA PHE A 141 -15.71 -7.10 -12.93
C PHE A 141 -15.81 -8.61 -13.25
N LEU A 142 -14.89 -9.43 -12.73
CA LEU A 142 -14.92 -10.88 -12.93
C LEU A 142 -16.17 -11.53 -12.33
N ARG A 143 -16.61 -11.11 -11.14
CA ARG A 143 -17.84 -11.61 -10.56
C ARG A 143 -19.04 -11.33 -11.45
N ARG A 144 -19.20 -10.07 -11.88
CA ARG A 144 -20.29 -9.68 -12.77
C ARG A 144 -20.27 -10.43 -14.09
N ALA A 145 -19.09 -10.59 -14.71
CA ALA A 145 -18.97 -11.34 -15.95
C ALA A 145 -19.37 -12.81 -15.79
N ARG A 146 -18.90 -13.46 -14.72
CA ARG A 146 -19.18 -14.87 -14.42
C ARG A 146 -20.66 -15.17 -14.19
N GLU A 147 -21.45 -14.19 -13.83
CA GLU A 147 -22.90 -14.37 -13.63
C GLU A 147 -23.67 -14.35 -14.93
N VAL A 148 -23.23 -13.60 -15.93
CA VAL A 148 -24.06 -13.30 -17.13
C VAL A 148 -23.52 -13.87 -18.44
N VAL A 149 -22.21 -14.04 -18.57
CA VAL A 149 -21.59 -14.47 -19.83
C VAL A 149 -20.55 -15.57 -19.63
N TYR A 150 -20.21 -16.23 -20.73
CA TYR A 150 -19.16 -17.23 -20.75
C TYR A 150 -18.45 -17.29 -22.12
N TRP A 151 -17.14 -17.51 -22.11
CA TRP A 151 -16.31 -18.00 -23.20
C TRP A 151 -15.03 -18.63 -22.64
N PRO A 152 -14.33 -19.51 -23.36
CA PRO A 152 -13.08 -20.09 -22.92
C PRO A 152 -12.03 -19.02 -22.60
N ASN A 153 -11.27 -19.21 -21.53
CA ASN A 153 -10.22 -18.28 -21.05
C ASN A 153 -10.70 -16.86 -20.67
N MET A 154 -12.03 -16.67 -20.50
CA MET A 154 -12.66 -15.38 -20.19
C MET A 154 -11.95 -14.64 -19.05
N ASN A 155 -11.65 -15.30 -17.93
CA ASN A 155 -11.04 -14.64 -16.78
C ASN A 155 -9.72 -13.96 -17.14
N ARG A 156 -8.83 -14.68 -17.85
CA ARG A 156 -7.52 -14.16 -18.29
C ARG A 156 -7.65 -12.97 -19.23
N GLU A 157 -8.56 -13.07 -20.19
CA GLU A 157 -8.81 -11.98 -21.14
C GLU A 157 -9.39 -10.73 -20.45
N LEU A 158 -10.28 -10.93 -19.48
CA LEU A 158 -10.88 -9.84 -18.72
C LEU A 158 -9.85 -9.18 -17.79
N GLU A 159 -8.97 -9.94 -17.15
CA GLU A 159 -7.86 -9.42 -16.33
C GLU A 159 -6.88 -8.62 -17.19
N ASP A 160 -6.52 -9.12 -18.37
CA ASP A 160 -5.65 -8.41 -19.31
C ASP A 160 -6.27 -7.10 -19.80
N PHE A 161 -7.58 -7.13 -20.13
CA PHE A 161 -8.32 -5.93 -20.53
C PHE A 161 -8.29 -4.83 -19.46
N ILE A 162 -8.57 -5.17 -18.18
CA ILE A 162 -8.56 -4.19 -17.10
C ILE A 162 -7.15 -3.70 -16.79
N SER A 163 -6.15 -4.57 -16.89
CA SER A 163 -4.75 -4.21 -16.61
C SER A 163 -4.23 -3.08 -17.51
N LYS A 164 -4.87 -2.90 -18.68
CA LYS A 164 -4.58 -1.84 -19.65
C LYS A 164 -5.47 -0.59 -19.48
N CYS A 165 -6.46 -0.62 -18.59
CA CYS A 165 -7.35 0.52 -18.40
C CYS A 165 -6.69 1.65 -17.62
N GLU A 166 -6.51 2.79 -18.25
CA GLU A 166 -5.89 3.97 -17.63
C GLU A 166 -6.66 4.46 -16.41
N THR A 167 -7.99 4.55 -16.49
CA THR A 167 -8.83 4.98 -15.37
C THR A 167 -8.66 4.07 -14.15
N CYS A 168 -8.74 2.75 -14.34
CA CYS A 168 -8.56 1.79 -13.26
C CYS A 168 -7.15 1.88 -12.64
N ASN A 169 -6.12 2.07 -13.46
CA ASN A 169 -4.74 2.17 -13.01
C ASN A 169 -4.43 3.50 -12.32
N THR A 170 -5.15 4.57 -12.69
CA THR A 170 -5.01 5.89 -12.05
C THR A 170 -5.55 5.91 -10.61
N PHE A 171 -6.54 5.07 -10.27
CA PHE A 171 -7.19 5.05 -8.95
C PHE A 171 -6.97 3.73 -8.21
N GLN A 172 -5.75 3.23 -8.20
CA GLN A 172 -5.40 1.98 -7.53
C GLN A 172 -5.30 2.12 -6.00
N PRO A 173 -5.67 1.09 -5.23
CA PRO A 173 -5.38 1.06 -3.80
C PRO A 173 -3.87 0.98 -3.54
N ALA A 174 -3.46 1.35 -2.33
CA ALA A 174 -2.06 1.21 -1.91
C ALA A 174 -1.61 -0.25 -1.97
N GLN A 175 -0.35 -0.48 -2.36
CA GLN A 175 0.22 -1.82 -2.35
C GLN A 175 0.36 -2.38 -0.92
N PRO A 176 0.32 -3.71 -0.74
CA PRO A 176 0.53 -4.35 0.55
C PRO A 176 1.92 -4.03 1.10
N LYS A 177 2.10 -4.31 2.39
CA LYS A 177 3.41 -4.19 3.03
C LYS A 177 4.34 -5.28 2.48
N GLU A 178 5.61 -4.93 2.31
CA GLU A 178 6.68 -5.88 2.03
C GLU A 178 7.37 -6.33 3.32
N PRO A 179 8.05 -7.49 3.34
CA PRO A 179 8.81 -7.94 4.49
C PRO A 179 9.80 -6.89 4.98
N LEU A 180 10.01 -6.82 6.29
CA LEU A 180 10.94 -5.87 6.89
C LEU A 180 12.38 -6.20 6.45
N ILE A 181 13.06 -5.24 5.84
CA ILE A 181 14.51 -5.31 5.62
C ILE A 181 15.18 -4.77 6.87
N CYS A 182 15.92 -5.64 7.55
CA CYS A 182 16.65 -5.22 8.74
C CYS A 182 18.03 -4.70 8.35
N HIS A 183 18.36 -3.49 8.75
CA HIS A 183 19.74 -3.00 8.70
C HIS A 183 20.66 -3.90 9.53
N GLY A 184 21.89 -4.12 9.09
CA GLY A 184 22.93 -4.76 9.88
C GLY A 184 23.08 -4.11 11.25
N ILE A 185 23.37 -4.91 12.27
CA ILE A 185 23.70 -4.39 13.60
C ILE A 185 25.20 -4.12 13.63
N PRO A 186 25.64 -2.88 13.89
CA PRO A 186 27.07 -2.55 13.97
C PRO A 186 27.75 -3.33 15.11
N GLN A 187 29.06 -3.43 15.05
CA GLN A 187 29.86 -4.17 16.03
C GLN A 187 30.28 -3.32 17.21
N ARG A 188 30.41 -2.01 17.02
CA ARG A 188 30.86 -1.05 18.03
C ARG A 188 29.93 0.18 18.12
N PRO A 189 29.95 0.90 19.25
CA PRO A 189 29.29 2.20 19.35
C PRO A 189 29.82 3.17 18.30
N TRP A 190 28.94 4.00 17.78
CA TRP A 190 29.23 5.07 16.82
C TRP A 190 29.80 4.62 15.45
N GLU A 191 29.79 3.32 15.15
CA GLU A 191 30.14 2.79 13.84
C GLU A 191 29.12 3.20 12.77
N LYS A 192 27.85 3.09 13.13
CA LYS A 192 26.73 3.45 12.25
C LYS A 192 25.77 4.37 12.96
N ILE A 193 25.57 5.56 12.40
CA ILE A 193 24.63 6.56 12.95
C ILE A 193 23.52 6.89 11.94
N CYS A 194 22.42 7.44 12.44
CA CYS A 194 21.39 8.04 11.59
C CYS A 194 20.97 9.39 12.13
N CYS A 195 20.59 10.28 11.22
CA CYS A 195 20.15 11.63 11.53
C CYS A 195 18.81 11.96 10.90
N ASP A 196 18.07 12.83 11.59
CA ASP A 196 16.83 13.42 11.10
C ASP A 196 16.64 14.81 11.73
N ILE A 197 15.94 15.68 11.03
CA ILE A 197 15.61 17.02 11.51
C ILE A 197 14.13 17.08 11.88
N PHE A 198 13.84 17.52 13.08
CA PHE A 198 12.48 17.69 13.52
C PHE A 198 12.21 19.07 14.10
N THR A 199 10.98 19.52 13.97
CA THR A 199 10.50 20.78 14.57
C THR A 199 9.71 20.49 15.83
N PHE A 200 10.01 21.23 16.90
CA PHE A 200 9.25 21.25 18.14
C PHE A 200 9.21 22.69 18.68
N ASP A 201 8.03 23.17 19.04
CA ASP A 201 7.80 24.52 19.56
C ASP A 201 8.48 25.64 18.72
N ASN A 202 8.23 25.62 17.42
CA ASN A 202 8.80 26.53 16.41
C ASN A 202 10.34 26.58 16.35
N ARG A 203 11.02 25.60 16.92
CA ARG A 203 12.47 25.42 16.85
C ARG A 203 12.80 24.13 16.14
N ASP A 204 13.90 24.16 15.40
CA ASP A 204 14.38 23.00 14.66
C ASP A 204 15.52 22.33 15.40
N TYR A 205 15.51 21.02 15.39
CA TYR A 205 16.46 20.17 16.10
C TYR A 205 17.01 19.10 15.17
N LEU A 206 18.31 18.85 15.26
CA LEU A 206 18.97 17.71 14.66
C LEU A 206 18.99 16.57 15.72
N CYS A 207 18.44 15.42 15.37
CA CYS A 207 18.53 14.19 16.16
C CYS A 207 19.56 13.25 15.51
N THR A 208 20.62 12.92 16.23
CA THR A 208 21.65 11.96 15.80
C THR A 208 21.59 10.72 16.68
N VAL A 209 21.42 9.54 16.11
CA VAL A 209 21.21 8.28 16.83
C VAL A 209 22.27 7.26 16.46
N ASP A 210 22.89 6.67 17.45
CA ASP A 210 23.77 5.53 17.27
C ASP A 210 22.98 4.20 17.15
N TYR A 211 23.27 3.42 16.12
CA TYR A 211 22.60 2.13 15.87
C TYR A 211 22.96 1.06 16.90
N PHE A 212 24.20 1.08 17.43
CA PHE A 212 24.65 0.08 18.40
C PHE A 212 24.08 0.31 19.78
N SER A 213 24.21 1.52 20.30
CA SER A 213 23.86 1.82 21.71
C SER A 213 22.41 2.24 21.93
N ASP A 214 21.68 2.65 20.88
CA ASP A 214 20.42 3.41 20.93
C ASP A 214 20.57 4.80 21.57
N TYR A 215 21.80 5.23 21.83
CA TYR A 215 22.08 6.56 22.35
C TYR A 215 21.79 7.61 21.29
N PHE A 216 21.17 8.70 21.65
CA PHE A 216 20.93 9.78 20.72
C PHE A 216 21.26 11.15 21.29
N GLU A 217 21.72 12.04 20.42
CA GLU A 217 22.00 13.44 20.66
C GLU A 217 20.92 14.32 20.06
N ILE A 218 20.65 15.46 20.69
CA ILE A 218 19.74 16.48 20.21
C ILE A 218 20.49 17.80 20.16
N ASP A 219 20.53 18.42 19.00
CA ASP A 219 21.14 19.72 18.78
C ASP A 219 20.10 20.71 18.25
N GLU A 220 19.91 21.84 18.92
CA GLU A 220 19.09 22.92 18.40
C GLU A 220 19.79 23.59 17.21
N LEU A 221 19.05 23.73 16.11
CA LEU A 221 19.49 24.42 14.88
C LEU A 221 19.02 25.87 14.95
N HIS A 222 19.92 26.74 15.39
CA HIS A 222 19.63 28.17 15.42
C HIS A 222 19.60 28.75 14.00
N LYS A 223 18.52 29.44 13.64
CA LYS A 223 18.35 30.31 12.45
C LYS A 223 18.04 29.67 11.09
N ALA A 224 18.42 28.46 10.76
CA ALA A 224 18.00 27.81 9.50
C ALA A 224 18.38 26.32 9.42
N LYS A 225 17.61 25.53 8.70
CA LYS A 225 17.92 24.13 8.32
C LYS A 225 18.93 24.08 7.17
N THR A 226 20.02 24.88 7.24
CA THR A 226 21.03 24.91 6.18
C THR A 226 22.03 23.78 6.32
N GLY A 227 22.67 23.38 5.20
CA GLY A 227 23.76 22.41 5.20
C GLY A 227 24.87 22.78 6.18
N ALA A 228 25.32 24.02 6.16
CA ALA A 228 26.34 24.55 7.05
C ALA A 228 26.01 24.41 8.53
N ALA A 229 24.75 24.70 8.93
CA ALA A 229 24.30 24.57 10.32
C ALA A 229 24.34 23.11 10.80
N VAL A 230 23.83 22.18 9.98
CA VAL A 230 23.84 20.74 10.27
C VAL A 230 25.26 20.20 10.33
N ILE A 231 26.10 20.52 9.35
CA ILE A 231 27.52 20.12 9.31
C ILE A 231 28.25 20.65 10.54
N GLY A 232 28.01 21.89 10.95
CA GLY A 232 28.61 22.48 12.16
C GLY A 232 28.25 21.72 13.44
N LYS A 233 27.02 21.21 13.57
CA LYS A 233 26.61 20.36 14.71
C LYS A 233 27.25 18.97 14.62
N LEU A 234 27.24 18.35 13.44
CA LEU A 234 27.85 17.04 13.22
C LEU A 234 29.36 17.05 13.51
N LYS A 235 30.09 18.08 13.08
CA LYS A 235 31.53 18.24 13.41
C LYS A 235 31.78 18.21 14.92
N LYS A 236 30.93 18.87 15.72
CA LYS A 236 31.03 18.82 17.20
C LYS A 236 30.79 17.42 17.72
N ARG A 237 29.81 16.69 17.17
CA ARG A 237 29.53 15.31 17.59
C ARG A 237 30.65 14.34 17.17
N PHE A 238 31.21 14.53 15.98
CA PHE A 238 32.38 13.76 15.53
C PHE A 238 33.63 14.02 16.37
N ALA A 239 33.85 15.26 16.81
CA ALA A 239 34.93 15.58 17.74
C ALA A 239 34.74 14.92 19.13
N THR A 240 33.49 14.63 19.54
CA THR A 240 33.18 13.99 20.84
C THR A 240 33.22 12.47 20.76
N HIS A 241 32.67 11.87 19.70
CA HIS A 241 32.43 10.43 19.59
C HIS A 241 33.29 9.73 18.54
N GLY A 242 34.03 10.47 17.72
CA GLY A 242 34.73 9.99 16.55
C GLY A 242 33.91 10.12 15.25
N ILE A 243 34.56 9.85 14.12
CA ILE A 243 33.91 9.80 12.82
C ILE A 243 33.24 8.43 12.66
N PRO A 244 31.96 8.35 12.24
CA PRO A 244 31.30 7.07 11.99
C PRO A 244 31.77 6.45 10.68
N ASP A 245 31.70 5.14 10.52
CA ASP A 245 31.95 4.49 9.23
C ASP A 245 30.79 4.76 8.27
N THR A 246 29.54 4.71 8.77
CA THR A 246 28.33 4.88 7.97
C THR A 246 27.37 5.89 8.60
N PHE A 247 26.92 6.83 7.78
CA PHE A 247 25.94 7.85 8.12
C PHE A 247 24.65 7.66 7.33
N HIS A 248 23.52 7.49 8.01
CA HIS A 248 22.21 7.36 7.38
C HIS A 248 21.37 8.62 7.58
N SER A 249 20.72 9.09 6.50
CA SER A 249 19.73 10.17 6.57
C SER A 249 18.56 9.92 5.62
N ASP A 250 17.55 10.78 5.68
CA ASP A 250 16.61 10.89 4.57
C ASP A 250 17.30 11.53 3.33
N ASN A 251 16.59 11.58 2.21
CA ASN A 251 17.10 12.19 0.98
C ASN A 251 16.59 13.65 0.84
N GLY A 252 16.25 14.29 1.94
CA GLY A 252 15.79 15.68 1.95
C GLY A 252 16.93 16.70 2.16
N PRO A 253 16.66 17.98 1.91
CA PRO A 253 17.58 19.04 2.33
C PRO A 253 17.73 19.03 3.86
N PRO A 254 18.93 19.21 4.38
CA PRO A 254 20.20 19.59 3.74
C PRO A 254 21.09 18.41 3.32
N PHE A 255 20.69 17.17 3.60
CA PHE A 255 21.54 15.98 3.44
C PHE A 255 21.87 15.64 1.97
N ASN A 256 21.02 16.03 1.02
CA ASN A 256 21.24 15.81 -0.41
C ASN A 256 22.00 16.97 -1.11
N SER A 257 22.60 17.90 -0.35
CA SER A 257 23.34 19.03 -0.89
C SER A 257 24.76 18.65 -1.29
N ASN A 258 25.33 19.38 -2.26
CA ASN A 258 26.73 19.23 -2.64
C ASN A 258 27.69 19.55 -1.47
N GLU A 259 27.30 20.48 -0.59
CA GLU A 259 28.03 20.82 0.62
C GLU A 259 28.12 19.61 1.58
N PHE A 260 27.03 18.87 1.76
CA PHE A 260 27.03 17.67 2.59
C PHE A 260 27.84 16.53 1.95
N SER A 261 27.75 16.36 0.63
CA SER A 261 28.57 15.39 -0.09
C SER A 261 30.09 15.69 0.03
N ALA A 262 30.48 16.96 -0.08
CA ALA A 262 31.86 17.40 0.15
C ALA A 262 32.31 17.14 1.60
N PHE A 263 31.43 17.36 2.58
CA PHE A 263 31.68 17.05 3.98
C PHE A 263 31.88 15.56 4.21
N ALA A 264 31.04 14.70 3.62
CA ALA A 264 31.17 13.24 3.70
C ALA A 264 32.52 12.78 3.14
N SER A 265 32.91 13.29 1.98
CA SER A 265 34.19 12.97 1.35
C SER A 265 35.40 13.46 2.18
N MET A 266 35.29 14.67 2.75
CA MET A 266 36.38 15.24 3.58
C MET A 266 36.60 14.46 4.89
N TYR A 267 35.53 13.93 5.46
CA TYR A 267 35.58 13.17 6.72
C TYR A 267 35.60 11.64 6.50
N GLU A 268 35.65 11.19 5.23
CA GLU A 268 35.81 9.79 4.81
C GLU A 268 34.77 8.84 5.43
N PHE A 269 33.50 9.26 5.54
CA PHE A 269 32.40 8.39 5.96
C PHE A 269 31.43 8.09 4.80
N GLU A 270 30.87 6.88 4.81
CA GLU A 270 29.88 6.49 3.83
C GLU A 270 28.52 7.13 4.14
N HIS A 271 27.99 7.93 3.22
CA HIS A 271 26.65 8.52 3.35
C HIS A 271 25.61 7.72 2.58
N ILE A 272 24.66 7.12 3.29
CA ILE A 272 23.56 6.33 2.72
C ILE A 272 22.24 7.06 2.94
N THR A 273 21.56 7.40 1.84
CA THR A 273 20.25 8.04 1.90
C THR A 273 19.12 7.02 1.76
N SER A 274 18.07 7.16 2.58
CA SER A 274 16.87 6.35 2.46
C SER A 274 16.06 6.71 1.20
N SER A 275 15.29 5.73 0.68
CA SER A 275 14.39 5.98 -0.44
C SER A 275 13.32 7.02 -0.05
N PRO A 276 13.07 8.04 -0.89
CA PRO A 276 12.06 9.05 -0.63
C PRO A 276 10.68 8.43 -0.38
N GLU A 277 9.90 9.04 0.52
CA GLU A 277 8.55 8.61 0.89
C GLU A 277 8.43 7.20 1.47
N TYR A 278 9.55 6.61 1.93
CA TYR A 278 9.53 5.33 2.63
C TYR A 278 10.14 5.47 4.04
N PRO A 279 9.38 6.00 5.00
CA PRO A 279 9.85 6.30 6.36
C PRO A 279 10.45 5.08 7.07
N GLN A 280 9.97 3.88 6.76
CA GLN A 280 10.41 2.65 7.43
C GLN A 280 11.91 2.34 7.27
N SER A 281 12.57 2.93 6.26
CA SER A 281 14.02 2.82 6.07
C SER A 281 14.81 3.60 7.15
N ASN A 282 14.20 4.60 7.78
CA ASN A 282 14.81 5.44 8.83
C ASN A 282 14.11 5.30 10.21
N GLY A 283 13.39 4.18 10.43
CA GLY A 283 12.58 3.95 11.63
C GLY A 283 13.33 4.04 12.95
N LYS A 284 14.69 3.95 12.93
CA LYS A 284 15.52 4.10 14.12
C LYS A 284 15.50 5.54 14.62
N VAL A 285 15.79 6.50 13.75
CA VAL A 285 15.79 7.93 14.14
C VAL A 285 14.36 8.45 14.33
N GLU A 286 13.38 7.97 13.57
CA GLU A 286 11.97 8.32 13.78
C GLU A 286 11.52 7.99 15.22
N ASN A 287 11.91 6.82 15.73
CA ASN A 287 11.63 6.44 17.12
C ASN A 287 12.34 7.34 18.13
N ALA A 288 13.58 7.73 17.87
CA ALA A 288 14.31 8.67 18.72
C ALA A 288 13.69 10.07 18.69
N VAL A 289 13.29 10.57 17.53
CA VAL A 289 12.55 11.82 17.36
C VAL A 289 11.23 11.80 18.13
N LYS A 290 10.47 10.71 18.02
CA LYS A 290 9.24 10.54 18.81
C LYS A 290 9.51 10.59 20.33
N THR A 291 10.56 9.90 20.78
CA THR A 291 10.98 9.91 22.18
C THR A 291 11.41 11.32 22.61
N SER A 292 12.21 12.00 21.81
CA SER A 292 12.66 13.38 22.05
C SER A 292 11.49 14.35 22.19
N LYS A 293 10.56 14.33 21.24
CA LYS A 293 9.34 15.16 21.28
C LYS A 293 8.50 14.88 22.53
N ASN A 294 8.39 13.62 22.94
CA ASN A 294 7.65 13.26 24.15
C ASN A 294 8.35 13.76 25.43
N LEU A 295 9.69 13.66 25.51
CA LEU A 295 10.46 14.20 26.64
C LEU A 295 10.31 15.71 26.72
N MET A 296 10.50 16.43 25.60
CA MET A 296 10.34 17.89 25.52
C MET A 296 8.92 18.32 25.88
N LYS A 297 7.89 17.65 25.35
CA LYS A 297 6.48 17.95 25.66
C LYS A 297 6.17 17.80 27.15
N LYS A 298 6.62 16.70 27.77
CA LYS A 298 6.41 16.45 29.18
C LYS A 298 7.15 17.47 30.03
N ALA A 299 8.41 17.77 29.72
CA ALA A 299 9.22 18.77 30.41
C ALA A 299 8.57 20.16 30.33
N ALA A 300 8.08 20.57 29.16
CA ALA A 300 7.34 21.82 29.01
C ALA A 300 6.06 21.86 29.86
N THR A 301 5.31 20.74 29.94
CA THR A 301 4.07 20.65 30.76
C THR A 301 4.35 20.76 32.25
N THR A 302 5.47 20.20 32.70
CA THR A 302 5.86 20.20 34.12
C THR A 302 6.80 21.35 34.48
N ASN A 303 7.09 22.25 33.55
CA ASN A 303 8.06 23.34 33.67
C ASN A 303 9.45 22.84 34.20
N SER A 304 9.88 21.70 33.69
CA SER A 304 11.14 21.06 34.03
C SER A 304 12.16 21.12 32.91
N ASP A 305 13.44 20.91 33.23
CA ASP A 305 14.49 20.88 32.20
C ASP A 305 14.49 19.56 31.42
N TYR A 306 14.24 19.64 30.12
CA TYR A 306 14.26 18.47 29.27
C TYR A 306 15.64 17.81 29.13
N GLN A 307 16.72 18.53 29.35
CA GLN A 307 18.08 17.98 29.36
C GLN A 307 18.27 16.97 30.49
N LEU A 308 17.71 17.27 31.67
CA LEU A 308 17.71 16.31 32.80
C LEU A 308 16.88 15.07 32.45
N ALA A 309 15.71 15.25 31.86
CA ALA A 309 14.89 14.12 31.39
C ALA A 309 15.60 13.27 30.35
N LEU A 310 16.40 13.89 29.45
CA LEU A 310 17.22 13.20 28.46
C LEU A 310 18.36 12.40 29.12
N ILE A 311 19.02 12.96 30.13
CA ILE A 311 20.05 12.25 30.92
C ILE A 311 19.45 11.03 31.60
N ASP A 312 18.28 11.16 32.20
CA ASP A 312 17.60 10.04 32.89
C ASP A 312 17.20 8.96 31.87
N TRP A 313 16.65 9.34 30.72
CA TRP A 313 16.31 8.39 29.66
C TRP A 313 17.55 7.62 29.15
N ARG A 314 18.67 8.31 28.93
CA ARG A 314 19.94 7.71 28.51
C ARG A 314 20.50 6.70 29.51
N ASN A 315 20.21 6.88 30.80
CA ASN A 315 20.64 6.01 31.90
C ASN A 315 19.61 4.92 32.24
N THR A 316 18.41 4.99 31.70
CA THR A 316 17.36 3.98 31.94
C THR A 316 17.64 2.70 31.16
N PRO A 317 17.68 1.52 31.78
CA PRO A 317 17.85 0.26 31.08
C PRO A 317 16.74 0.05 30.01
N THR A 318 17.16 -0.30 28.82
CA THR A 318 16.20 -0.59 27.75
C THR A 318 15.61 -1.99 27.95
N GLU A 319 14.28 -2.12 27.78
CA GLU A 319 13.60 -3.41 27.89
C GLU A 319 14.25 -4.48 27.00
N GLY A 320 14.50 -5.66 27.56
CA GLY A 320 15.16 -6.78 26.88
C GLY A 320 16.66 -6.63 26.65
N MET A 321 17.28 -5.45 26.96
CA MET A 321 18.72 -5.21 26.74
C MET A 321 19.57 -5.35 28.01
N LYS A 322 18.97 -5.34 29.18
CA LYS A 322 19.64 -5.36 30.50
C LYS A 322 20.72 -4.27 30.72
N SER A 323 20.76 -3.29 29.82
CA SER A 323 21.70 -2.15 29.86
C SER A 323 21.04 -0.90 29.34
N SER A 324 21.51 0.25 29.80
CA SER A 324 21.04 1.55 29.32
C SER A 324 21.78 1.99 28.05
N PRO A 325 21.23 2.94 27.27
CA PRO A 325 21.94 3.54 26.14
C PRO A 325 23.31 4.09 26.50
N ALA A 326 23.44 4.78 27.66
CA ALA A 326 24.71 5.30 28.15
C ALA A 326 25.73 4.20 28.44
N GLN A 327 25.29 3.07 29.06
CA GLN A 327 26.17 1.94 29.29
C GLN A 327 26.69 1.31 28.01
N ARG A 328 25.82 1.18 26.99
CA ARG A 328 26.22 0.63 25.68
C ARG A 328 27.13 1.57 24.90
N MET A 329 27.00 2.90 25.13
CA MET A 329 27.80 3.93 24.43
C MET A 329 29.17 4.13 25.11
N PHE A 330 29.20 4.24 26.46
CA PHE A 330 30.38 4.65 27.22
C PHE A 330 30.94 3.56 28.12
N GLY A 331 30.34 2.37 28.11
CA GLY A 331 30.71 1.31 29.05
C GLY A 331 30.26 1.56 30.52
N ARG A 332 29.60 2.67 30.82
CA ARG A 332 29.17 3.05 32.17
C ARG A 332 27.88 3.86 32.14
N ARG A 333 27.19 3.97 33.27
CA ARG A 333 26.18 5.01 33.45
C ARG A 333 26.83 6.37 33.63
N THR A 334 26.14 7.42 33.27
CA THR A 334 26.51 8.79 33.62
C THR A 334 25.84 9.15 34.93
N ARG A 335 26.46 10.05 35.71
CA ARG A 335 25.88 10.54 36.96
C ARG A 335 24.57 11.29 36.65
N THR A 336 23.54 10.98 37.43
CA THR A 336 22.24 11.68 37.42
C THR A 336 21.99 12.30 38.78
N LEU A 337 20.83 12.91 38.96
CA LEU A 337 20.41 13.42 40.29
C LEU A 337 20.00 12.30 41.27
N LEU A 338 19.80 11.08 40.75
CA LEU A 338 19.43 9.94 41.56
C LEU A 338 20.67 9.32 42.27
N PRO A 339 20.52 8.83 43.50
CA PRO A 339 21.56 8.06 44.16
C PRO A 339 21.93 6.83 43.31
N THR A 340 23.18 6.76 42.88
CA THR A 340 23.67 5.70 41.98
C THR A 340 24.90 5.05 42.61
N SER A 341 24.96 3.72 42.61
CA SER A 341 26.12 2.97 43.05
C SER A 341 27.37 3.37 42.27
N LYS A 342 28.51 3.59 42.96
CA LYS A 342 29.80 3.89 42.29
C LYS A 342 30.16 2.85 41.25
N LYS A 343 29.88 1.57 41.49
CA LYS A 343 30.12 0.47 40.56
C LYS A 343 29.44 0.65 39.17
N LEU A 344 28.28 1.30 39.11
CA LEU A 344 27.58 1.58 37.85
C LEU A 344 28.18 2.76 37.07
N LEU A 345 28.97 3.59 37.76
CA LEU A 345 29.68 4.73 37.17
C LEU A 345 31.08 4.35 36.66
N GLU A 346 31.57 3.17 37.06
CA GLU A 346 32.85 2.65 36.60
C GLU A 346 32.71 2.02 35.21
N PRO A 347 33.72 2.15 34.33
CA PRO A 347 33.71 1.54 33.02
C PRO A 347 33.61 0.01 33.09
N GLN A 348 32.65 -0.56 32.42
CA GLN A 348 32.42 -2.00 32.29
C GLN A 348 32.01 -2.34 30.88
N LEU A 349 32.65 -3.36 30.31
CA LEU A 349 32.26 -3.84 28.97
C LEU A 349 30.84 -4.46 29.02
N VAL A 350 29.91 -3.87 28.27
CA VAL A 350 28.56 -4.44 28.13
C VAL A 350 28.60 -5.55 27.07
N ARG A 351 28.53 -6.80 27.55
CA ARG A 351 28.53 -7.99 26.66
C ARG A 351 27.15 -8.27 26.06
N ASP A 352 27.10 -9.09 25.02
CA ASP A 352 25.88 -9.63 24.40
C ASP A 352 24.91 -8.55 23.83
N VAL A 353 25.39 -7.34 23.56
CA VAL A 353 24.55 -6.25 23.01
C VAL A 353 24.02 -6.62 21.64
N ARG A 354 24.88 -7.18 20.78
CA ARG A 354 24.56 -7.56 19.42
C ARG A 354 23.56 -8.71 19.38
N GLU A 355 23.79 -9.74 20.19
CA GLU A 355 22.93 -10.93 20.28
C GLU A 355 21.52 -10.55 20.75
N ARG A 356 21.40 -9.72 21.78
CA ARG A 356 20.10 -9.23 22.27
C ARG A 356 19.39 -8.35 21.26
N LYS A 357 20.12 -7.53 20.52
CA LYS A 357 19.55 -6.76 19.42
C LYS A 357 19.07 -7.64 18.29
N LEU A 358 19.80 -8.70 17.95
CA LEU A 358 19.37 -9.70 16.96
C LEU A 358 18.06 -10.36 17.39
N GLN A 359 17.98 -10.86 18.62
CA GLN A 359 16.76 -11.47 19.16
C GLN A 359 15.56 -10.52 19.10
N ARG A 360 15.75 -9.25 19.50
CA ARG A 360 14.68 -8.23 19.39
C ARG A 360 14.25 -7.99 17.96
N LYS A 361 15.21 -7.94 17.03
CA LYS A 361 14.90 -7.79 15.58
C LYS A 361 14.16 -9.00 15.03
N GLU A 362 14.53 -10.21 15.41
CA GLU A 362 13.83 -11.43 14.99
C GLU A 362 12.36 -11.41 15.45
N VAL A 363 12.13 -11.05 16.71
CA VAL A 363 10.77 -10.90 17.25
C VAL A 363 10.01 -9.82 16.48
N GLN A 364 10.60 -8.65 16.26
CA GLN A 364 10.00 -7.55 15.51
C GLN A 364 9.67 -7.98 14.06
N THR A 365 10.61 -8.65 13.40
CA THR A 365 10.45 -9.14 12.03
C THR A 365 9.34 -10.18 11.93
N ARG A 366 9.25 -11.11 12.89
CA ARG A 366 8.18 -12.12 12.95
C ARG A 366 6.80 -11.47 13.05
N TYR A 367 6.64 -10.47 13.93
CA TYR A 367 5.36 -9.76 14.07
C TYR A 367 5.05 -8.89 12.86
N PHE A 368 6.04 -8.17 12.32
CA PHE A 368 5.85 -7.30 11.17
C PHE A 368 5.47 -8.08 9.91
N ASN A 369 6.11 -9.24 9.68
CA ASN A 369 5.96 -10.03 8.47
C ASN A 369 4.72 -10.95 8.49
N ARG A 370 3.86 -10.87 9.49
CA ARG A 370 2.59 -11.60 9.47
C ARG A 370 1.76 -11.16 8.27
N ASN A 371 1.38 -12.11 7.41
CA ASN A 371 0.57 -11.88 6.20
C ASN A 371 1.20 -10.91 5.18
N VAL A 372 2.51 -10.79 5.17
CA VAL A 372 3.25 -9.94 4.23
C VAL A 372 3.82 -10.81 3.11
N LYS A 373 3.73 -10.33 1.87
CA LYS A 373 4.31 -10.99 0.69
C LYS A 373 5.31 -10.05 0.03
N GLU A 374 6.38 -10.61 -0.46
CA GLU A 374 7.35 -9.91 -1.27
C GLU A 374 6.72 -9.50 -2.61
N LEU A 375 6.96 -8.25 -3.02
CA LEU A 375 6.52 -7.79 -4.33
C LEU A 375 7.55 -8.24 -5.38
N PRO A 376 7.13 -8.68 -6.58
CA PRO A 376 8.05 -9.01 -7.66
C PRO A 376 9.00 -7.84 -7.94
N SER A 377 10.27 -8.13 -8.24
CA SER A 377 11.22 -7.10 -8.68
C SER A 377 10.77 -6.47 -10.00
N LEU A 378 11.15 -5.23 -10.22
CA LEU A 378 10.94 -4.53 -11.47
C LEU A 378 12.24 -4.54 -12.28
N THR A 379 12.10 -4.63 -13.59
CA THR A 379 13.20 -4.56 -14.55
C THR A 379 13.19 -3.22 -15.28
N GLU A 380 14.32 -2.85 -15.87
CA GLU A 380 14.42 -1.68 -16.74
C GLU A 380 13.43 -1.81 -17.91
N GLY A 381 12.74 -0.72 -18.24
CA GLY A 381 11.68 -0.71 -19.25
C GLY A 381 10.29 -1.09 -18.73
N ASP A 382 10.17 -1.59 -17.50
CA ASP A 382 8.85 -1.87 -16.93
C ASP A 382 8.03 -0.59 -16.79
N VAL A 383 6.81 -0.63 -17.34
CA VAL A 383 5.84 0.45 -17.14
C VAL A 383 5.18 0.29 -15.78
N VAL A 384 5.20 1.36 -15.02
CA VAL A 384 4.66 1.39 -13.66
C VAL A 384 3.72 2.56 -13.43
N ARG A 385 2.82 2.42 -12.48
CA ARG A 385 2.08 3.54 -11.89
C ARG A 385 2.74 3.92 -10.56
N MET A 386 3.16 5.16 -10.45
CA MET A 386 3.79 5.76 -9.27
C MET A 386 2.72 6.34 -8.36
N LYS A 387 2.73 5.96 -7.08
CA LYS A 387 1.79 6.46 -6.08
C LYS A 387 1.98 7.97 -5.87
N PRO A 388 0.89 8.76 -5.82
CA PRO A 388 0.95 10.20 -5.57
C PRO A 388 1.56 10.51 -4.20
N HIS A 389 2.14 11.70 -4.06
CA HIS A 389 2.58 12.23 -2.79
C HIS A 389 1.39 12.46 -1.85
N ALA A 390 1.60 12.40 -0.54
CA ALA A 390 0.54 12.58 0.45
C ALA A 390 -0.13 13.96 0.38
N SER A 391 0.60 14.99 -0.07
CA SER A 391 0.10 16.35 -0.28
C SER A 391 -0.69 16.53 -1.57
N ASP A 392 -0.66 15.56 -2.49
CA ASP A 392 -1.42 15.64 -3.73
C ASP A 392 -2.90 15.43 -3.47
N ARG A 393 -3.69 16.50 -3.59
CA ARG A 393 -5.15 16.48 -3.39
C ARG A 393 -5.88 15.51 -4.32
N LYS A 394 -5.37 15.31 -5.54
CA LYS A 394 -6.01 14.46 -6.56
C LYS A 394 -5.81 12.97 -6.33
N GLN A 395 -4.82 12.58 -5.53
CA GLN A 395 -4.48 11.17 -5.20
C GLN A 395 -4.43 10.23 -6.42
N ARG A 396 -3.97 10.75 -7.58
CA ARG A 396 -3.90 10.00 -8.85
C ARG A 396 -2.53 9.38 -9.03
N TRP A 397 -2.50 8.09 -9.33
CA TRP A 397 -1.26 7.40 -9.69
C TRP A 397 -0.76 7.86 -11.05
N THR A 398 0.49 8.27 -11.13
CA THR A 398 1.13 8.78 -12.35
C THR A 398 1.85 7.66 -13.08
N LYS A 399 1.72 7.61 -14.41
CA LYS A 399 2.42 6.64 -15.24
C LYS A 399 3.91 6.99 -15.32
N ALA A 400 4.77 5.99 -15.24
CA ALA A 400 6.22 6.13 -15.32
C ALA A 400 6.85 4.85 -15.88
N GLU A 401 8.07 4.95 -16.34
CA GLU A 401 8.89 3.83 -16.80
C GLU A 401 10.09 3.66 -15.86
N VAL A 402 10.44 2.44 -15.55
CA VAL A 402 11.62 2.10 -14.73
C VAL A 402 12.87 2.28 -15.57
N LYS A 403 13.83 3.09 -15.11
CA LYS A 403 15.13 3.29 -15.77
C LYS A 403 16.22 2.43 -15.16
N GLN A 404 16.27 2.32 -13.84
CA GLN A 404 17.22 1.45 -13.17
C GLN A 404 16.80 1.15 -11.75
N GLN A 405 17.31 0.06 -11.20
CA GLN A 405 17.26 -0.22 -9.78
C GLN A 405 18.44 0.49 -9.10
N VAL A 406 18.15 1.37 -8.14
CA VAL A 406 19.16 2.16 -7.40
C VAL A 406 19.61 1.43 -6.13
N ASP A 407 18.71 0.68 -5.50
CA ASP A 407 18.97 -0.05 -4.25
C ASP A 407 17.93 -1.20 -4.12
N VAL A 408 18.06 -2.07 -3.10
CA VAL A 408 17.23 -3.26 -2.81
C VAL A 408 15.77 -2.86 -2.88
N ARG A 409 14.99 -2.28 -3.21
CA ARG A 409 13.59 -1.85 -3.30
C ARG A 409 13.46 -0.38 -3.68
N SER A 410 14.51 0.17 -4.26
CA SER A 410 14.54 1.56 -4.69
C SER A 410 14.82 1.64 -6.19
N TYR A 411 13.96 2.32 -6.92
CA TYR A 411 14.02 2.42 -8.37
C TYR A 411 14.02 3.88 -8.82
N ALA A 412 14.80 4.18 -9.85
CA ALA A 412 14.70 5.41 -10.61
C ALA A 412 13.65 5.21 -11.71
N VAL A 413 12.67 6.09 -11.77
CA VAL A 413 11.56 6.04 -12.73
C VAL A 413 11.39 7.38 -13.41
N VAL A 414 11.04 7.37 -14.69
CA VAL A 414 10.80 8.58 -15.50
C VAL A 414 9.31 8.65 -15.85
N THR A 415 8.68 9.77 -15.61
CA THR A 415 7.30 10.05 -15.99
C THR A 415 7.17 10.46 -17.45
N GLU A 416 5.96 10.44 -18.03
CA GLU A 416 5.70 10.82 -19.43
C GLU A 416 6.11 12.28 -19.76
N ASP A 417 6.25 13.14 -18.74
CA ASP A 417 6.73 14.52 -18.83
C ASP A 417 8.26 14.65 -18.62
N GLY A 418 9.00 13.53 -18.72
CA GLY A 418 10.46 13.50 -18.65
C GLY A 418 11.06 13.65 -17.24
N ARG A 419 10.26 13.79 -16.18
CA ARG A 419 10.76 13.97 -14.82
C ARG A 419 11.26 12.67 -14.22
N LEU A 420 12.47 12.71 -13.66
CA LEU A 420 13.10 11.60 -12.97
C LEU A 420 12.73 11.59 -11.47
N PHE A 421 12.29 10.43 -10.97
CA PHE A 421 11.97 10.22 -9.56
C PHE A 421 12.65 8.97 -9.02
N ARG A 422 13.14 9.04 -7.79
CA ARG A 422 13.53 7.84 -7.02
C ARG A 422 12.36 7.42 -6.12
N ARG A 423 11.91 6.18 -6.25
CA ARG A 423 10.76 5.65 -5.50
C ARG A 423 11.03 4.24 -4.95
N ASN A 424 10.47 3.96 -3.78
CA ASN A 424 10.48 2.61 -3.23
C ASN A 424 9.52 1.68 -3.99
N ARG A 425 9.85 0.39 -4.10
CA ARG A 425 9.05 -0.65 -4.79
C ARG A 425 7.57 -0.61 -4.41
N ARG A 426 7.27 -0.41 -3.14
CA ARG A 426 5.91 -0.31 -2.63
C ARG A 426 5.11 0.87 -3.19
N ARG A 427 5.78 1.90 -3.67
CA ARG A 427 5.18 3.08 -4.31
C ARG A 427 5.00 2.91 -5.82
N LEU A 428 5.46 1.80 -6.39
CA LEU A 428 5.44 1.51 -7.81
C LEU A 428 4.60 0.26 -8.07
N ARG A 429 3.55 0.37 -8.87
CA ARG A 429 2.71 -0.75 -9.30
C ARG A 429 2.95 -1.01 -10.77
N GLN A 430 3.36 -2.23 -11.11
CA GLN A 430 3.54 -2.63 -12.50
C GLN A 430 2.21 -2.51 -13.27
N SER A 431 2.29 -1.99 -14.50
CA SER A 431 1.17 -1.78 -15.42
C SER A 431 1.49 -2.40 -16.78
N LYS A 432 0.46 -2.82 -17.49
CA LYS A 432 0.56 -3.27 -18.89
C LYS A 432 0.15 -2.20 -19.90
N GLU A 433 0.04 -0.95 -19.44
CA GLU A 433 -0.26 0.18 -20.31
C GLU A 433 0.92 0.50 -21.21
N PRO A 434 0.69 0.98 -22.43
CA PRO A 434 1.76 1.52 -23.25
C PRO A 434 2.33 2.79 -22.59
N PHE A 435 3.64 2.96 -22.68
CA PHE A 435 4.33 4.17 -22.23
C PHE A 435 4.75 4.99 -23.46
N VAL A 436 4.36 6.26 -23.50
CA VAL A 436 4.73 7.21 -24.55
C VAL A 436 5.40 8.40 -23.88
N SER A 437 6.69 8.59 -24.14
CA SER A 437 7.39 9.80 -23.72
C SER A 437 6.97 10.97 -24.61
N LYS A 438 6.61 12.10 -24.01
CA LYS A 438 6.21 13.30 -24.76
C LYS A 438 7.38 13.94 -25.51
N ASP A 439 8.62 13.56 -25.21
CA ASP A 439 9.81 14.02 -25.91
C ASP A 439 10.03 13.35 -27.29
N ALA A 440 9.21 12.34 -27.65
CA ALA A 440 9.31 11.67 -28.95
C ALA A 440 8.54 12.35 -30.08
N GLU A 441 7.79 13.42 -29.81
CA GLU A 441 7.03 14.17 -30.82
C GLU A 441 7.56 15.60 -30.97
N SER A 442 8.85 15.76 -31.26
CA SER A 442 9.34 16.99 -31.88
C SER A 442 9.81 16.65 -33.29
N PRO A 443 9.14 17.14 -34.33
CA PRO A 443 9.68 17.00 -35.67
C PRO A 443 10.98 17.79 -35.74
N VAL A 444 12.01 17.12 -36.24
CA VAL A 444 13.29 17.73 -36.57
C VAL A 444 13.03 18.82 -37.61
N THR A 445 12.87 20.06 -37.18
CA THR A 445 12.99 21.21 -38.04
C THR A 445 14.47 21.50 -38.17
N ASN A 446 15.01 21.14 -39.33
CA ASN A 446 16.29 21.59 -39.80
C ASN A 446 16.32 23.13 -39.81
N CYS A 447 17.13 23.71 -38.94
CA CYS A 447 17.65 25.06 -39.11
C CYS A 447 19.18 25.01 -39.14
N PRO A 448 19.80 25.72 -40.08
CA PRO A 448 21.24 25.69 -40.31
C PRO A 448 22.02 26.43 -39.22
N PRO A 449 23.33 26.17 -39.08
CA PRO A 449 24.15 26.74 -38.00
C PRO A 449 24.47 28.22 -38.25
N THR A 450 24.18 29.08 -37.29
CA THR A 450 24.64 30.47 -37.27
C THR A 450 25.46 30.73 -36.01
N GLU A 451 26.71 30.88 -36.27
CA GLU A 451 27.73 31.74 -35.68
C GLU A 451 27.76 32.11 -34.20
N VAL A 452 28.91 31.84 -33.68
CA VAL A 452 29.57 32.30 -32.46
C VAL A 452 29.63 33.83 -32.42
N TYR A 453 29.16 34.46 -31.35
CA TYR A 453 29.65 35.75 -30.91
C TYR A 453 29.99 35.73 -29.41
N THR A 454 31.23 36.07 -29.19
CA THR A 454 31.90 36.31 -27.91
C THR A 454 31.59 37.72 -27.37
N GLU A 455 31.64 37.78 -26.05
CA GLU A 455 32.03 38.91 -25.21
C GLU A 455 31.15 40.14 -24.99
N SER A 456 31.00 40.37 -23.75
CA SER A 456 31.33 41.52 -22.92
C SER A 456 30.25 42.51 -22.51
N SER A 457 30.42 42.83 -21.26
CA SER A 457 30.20 44.09 -20.54
C SER A 457 28.96 44.23 -19.63
N VAL A 458 29.33 44.27 -18.36
CA VAL A 458 28.62 44.93 -17.26
C VAL A 458 28.43 46.43 -17.58
N PRO A 459 27.35 47.06 -17.15
CA PRO A 459 27.60 48.19 -16.24
C PRO A 459 26.72 48.20 -14.98
N SER A 460 27.37 48.69 -13.95
CA SER A 460 26.91 49.00 -12.61
C SER A 460 26.06 50.27 -12.51
N VAL A 461 25.29 50.34 -11.40
CA VAL A 461 24.93 51.50 -10.57
C VAL A 461 23.81 52.42 -11.04
N GLN A 462 22.76 52.56 -10.26
CA GLN A 462 22.52 53.76 -9.45
C GLN A 462 21.32 53.62 -8.46
N ASN A 463 21.63 54.10 -7.26
CA ASN A 463 20.72 54.37 -6.15
C ASN A 463 19.65 55.43 -6.49
N SER A 464 18.46 55.29 -5.92
CA SER A 464 17.74 56.49 -5.47
C SER A 464 16.86 56.16 -4.24
N THR A 465 17.16 56.91 -3.23
CA THR A 465 16.54 57.17 -1.94
C THR A 465 15.08 57.61 -2.02
N GLY A 466 14.32 57.31 -1.00
CA GLY A 466 13.00 57.92 -0.77
C GLY A 466 12.30 57.32 0.45
N ASP A 467 12.51 57.92 1.57
CA ASP A 467 11.81 57.76 2.89
C ASP A 467 10.39 58.38 2.90
N PRO A 468 9.73 58.46 4.07
CA PRO A 468 8.99 57.41 4.80
C PRO A 468 7.54 57.86 5.21
N MET A 469 6.80 56.92 5.82
CA MET A 469 5.75 57.09 6.84
C MET A 469 4.41 57.85 6.46
N PRO A 470 3.25 57.63 7.11
CA PRO A 470 3.08 57.44 8.56
C PRO A 470 2.04 56.44 9.06
N LEU A 471 2.22 56.09 10.29
CA LEU A 471 1.31 55.57 11.32
C LEU A 471 -0.14 56.09 11.31
N ARG A 472 -1.08 55.20 11.55
CA ARG A 472 -2.30 55.58 12.32
C ARG A 472 -2.78 54.50 13.26
N SER A 473 -2.77 54.85 14.50
CA SER A 473 -3.24 54.17 15.70
C SER A 473 -4.76 54.30 15.90
N LYS A 474 -5.24 53.54 16.87
CA LYS A 474 -6.47 53.64 17.71
C LYS A 474 -7.60 52.72 17.31
N GLN A 475 -8.38 52.07 18.14
CA GLN A 475 -8.49 52.04 19.63
C GLN A 475 -9.51 50.94 19.96
N THR A 476 -9.32 50.24 21.10
CA THR A 476 -10.29 49.92 22.14
C THR A 476 -11.65 49.32 21.73
N GLY A 477 -12.22 48.32 22.31
CA GLY A 477 -12.20 47.84 23.68
C GLY A 477 -13.39 46.91 23.94
N GLN A 478 -13.39 46.27 25.07
CA GLN A 478 -14.54 45.67 25.80
C GLN A 478 -15.07 44.34 25.22
N GLY A 479 -15.33 43.29 25.94
CA GLY A 479 -15.47 43.05 27.36
C GLY A 479 -16.03 41.63 27.49
N LEU A 480 -15.63 40.91 28.50
CA LEU A 480 -16.12 39.60 28.93
C LEU A 480 -17.62 39.60 29.27
N PRO A 481 -18.28 38.43 29.30
CA PRO A 481 -18.56 37.91 30.63
C PRO A 481 -18.29 36.40 30.83
N ILE A 482 -17.82 36.15 32.03
CA ILE A 482 -17.72 34.91 32.75
C ILE A 482 -19.13 34.39 33.09
N ILE A 483 -19.39 33.09 32.84
CA ILE A 483 -20.43 32.37 33.56
C ILE A 483 -19.84 31.05 34.09
N ARG A 484 -19.88 30.88 35.38
CA ARG A 484 -19.61 29.67 36.18
C ARG A 484 -20.93 28.97 36.54
N PRO A 485 -20.91 27.80 37.19
CA PRO A 485 -21.45 26.55 36.67
C PRO A 485 -22.73 26.12 37.41
N ALA A 486 -23.49 25.24 36.82
CA ALA A 486 -24.56 24.53 37.53
C ALA A 486 -24.22 23.03 37.60
N SER A 487 -24.17 22.54 38.81
CA SER A 487 -24.15 21.15 39.21
C SER A 487 -25.47 20.46 38.90
N SER A 488 -25.42 19.28 38.26
CA SER A 488 -26.43 18.25 38.47
C SER A 488 -25.82 16.86 38.27
N SER A 489 -25.91 16.10 39.34
CA SER A 489 -25.70 14.66 39.43
C SER A 489 -26.62 13.90 38.47
N ALA A 490 -26.04 13.03 37.61
CA ALA A 490 -26.77 11.99 36.92
C ALA A 490 -25.91 10.73 36.82
N GLU A 491 -26.53 9.64 37.16
CA GLU A 491 -26.04 8.29 37.32
C GLU A 491 -25.25 7.75 36.12
N CYS A 492 -24.16 7.09 36.41
CA CYS A 492 -23.28 6.39 35.46
C CYS A 492 -23.94 5.12 34.93
N GLN A 493 -24.56 5.18 33.77
CA GLN A 493 -24.91 4.00 32.98
C GLN A 493 -23.69 3.50 32.24
N LYS A 494 -23.29 2.24 32.52
CA LYS A 494 -22.20 1.52 31.85
C LYS A 494 -22.52 1.31 30.38
N ASN A 495 -22.04 2.13 29.51
CA ASN A 495 -22.07 1.92 28.07
C ASN A 495 -20.92 0.98 27.65
N SER A 496 -21.25 -0.27 27.29
CA SER A 496 -20.32 -1.19 26.63
C SER A 496 -20.02 -0.66 25.23
N ALA A 497 -18.75 -0.42 24.93
CA ALA A 497 -18.31 -0.02 23.60
C ALA A 497 -18.53 -1.16 22.59
N VAL A 498 -19.22 -0.85 21.49
CA VAL A 498 -19.48 -1.79 20.39
C VAL A 498 -18.69 -1.34 19.16
N THR A 499 -18.03 -2.27 18.48
CA THR A 499 -17.32 -1.96 17.24
C THR A 499 -18.30 -1.68 16.09
N ARG A 500 -17.82 -1.02 15.01
CA ARG A 500 -18.62 -0.71 13.81
C ARG A 500 -19.23 -1.96 13.12
N SER A 501 -18.76 -3.15 13.49
CA SER A 501 -19.26 -4.46 13.03
C SER A 501 -20.19 -5.16 14.03
N GLY A 502 -20.66 -4.47 15.08
CA GLY A 502 -21.65 -5.01 16.04
C GLY A 502 -21.10 -5.97 17.09
N ARG A 503 -19.77 -6.15 17.21
CA ARG A 503 -19.17 -6.99 18.26
C ARG A 503 -18.94 -6.20 19.53
N SER A 504 -19.40 -6.70 20.67
CA SER A 504 -19.10 -6.14 21.98
C SER A 504 -17.62 -6.33 22.32
N VAL A 505 -16.95 -5.22 22.70
CA VAL A 505 -15.55 -5.24 23.14
C VAL A 505 -15.50 -5.58 24.62
N ARG A 506 -14.93 -6.73 24.96
CA ARG A 506 -14.58 -7.05 26.37
C ARG A 506 -13.14 -6.68 26.60
N PRO A 507 -12.82 -5.89 27.64
CA PRO A 507 -11.44 -5.62 28.02
C PRO A 507 -10.71 -6.91 28.40
N PRO A 508 -9.40 -7.01 28.13
CA PRO A 508 -8.59 -8.16 28.54
C PRO A 508 -8.64 -8.39 30.04
N SER A 509 -8.59 -9.65 30.47
CA SER A 509 -8.77 -10.05 31.87
C SER A 509 -7.77 -9.44 32.87
N TYR A 510 -6.58 -9.04 32.39
CA TYR A 510 -5.55 -8.40 33.22
C TYR A 510 -5.85 -6.93 33.57
N LEU A 511 -6.88 -6.31 32.99
CA LEU A 511 -7.33 -4.96 33.33
C LEU A 511 -8.46 -4.92 34.37
N LYS A 512 -8.86 -6.07 34.91
CA LYS A 512 -9.94 -6.13 35.92
C LYS A 512 -9.57 -5.46 37.26
N ASP A 513 -8.29 -5.36 37.54
CA ASP A 513 -7.78 -4.82 38.82
C ASP A 513 -7.44 -3.31 38.75
N TYR A 514 -7.62 -2.67 37.59
CA TYR A 514 -7.45 -1.23 37.45
C TYR A 514 -8.81 -0.53 37.60
N VAL A 515 -9.06 0.04 38.76
CA VAL A 515 -10.18 0.96 38.99
C VAL A 515 -9.87 2.26 38.23
N GLN A 516 -10.67 2.60 37.24
CA GLN A 516 -10.63 3.93 36.65
C GLN A 516 -11.28 4.91 37.67
N THR A 517 -10.47 5.73 38.27
CA THR A 517 -10.89 6.96 38.94
C THR A 517 -11.01 8.09 37.95
#